data_cf57ab149558dcda141761c98a11e9a7
#
_entry.id   cf57ab149558dcda141761c98a11e9a7
#
_cell.length_a   1.000
_cell.length_b   1.000
_cell.length_c   1.000
_cell.angle_alpha   90.00
_cell.angle_beta   90.00
_cell.angle_gamma   90.00
#
_symmetry.space_group_name_H-M   'P 1'
#
loop_
_entity.id
_entity.type
_entity.pdbx_description
1 polymer ?
#
loop_
_entity_poly.entity_id
_entity_poly.type
_entity_poly.pdbx_seq_one_letter_code
_entity_poly.pdbx_strand_id
1 'polypeptide(L)'
;MTEKSANGTTHPTVKAPPASNKSFPNPFDLPTPAGAEGWEELYPYYYLLSPERQEMEEGKFWFFDGVHNPEPLYPFDTIMTENWWVAASQMASRVWPIPVAMGIDQRLINGYIYVSPNGVTDPEKIAERQEHFTRRAGHYFGNWDEIYAEWTEKAKGCIGRLDEIKFQPLPEIEPEENVFSHRGIYSSHDLLCSYNRLIENMLEMGSYHFEMLNLGYGAYLTFRDFCQQAFPGITDATITQMVCGIDNLLLRPDDEVRRLAAAAMELKVAEIILKNEQPDEMLAAMAKAEGGADWLEKFEAAKEPWFRFSTGVGYTHSDPVWIDDLRLPLMAMRNYIELLQRGEDISRPLAALLEKRGKVTEEYRALLPTDQDREVFDGLLGLTCKVFPHVEDHNFFVEHWHHTNFWSKVRELADVFVAHNFFDDREDLFFLHRHEVYDALYDLLTGWATGSPARGEVYWRPIVKRRREMRDALAKWTPPPALGTPPSVITEPITIMLWGITEETVEEWLGVDASADSDMLRGVPAASGKATGLARIVKDSEDLYQLQDGEILVCRIIAPSWAPVFSRIAAAVSDVGGIMAHSAIISREYGLPSVVGTGFATANIHTGDLVEVDGDAGTVRVLERAAG
;
A
#
# COMPACT_ATOMS: atom_id res chain seq x y z
N MET A 1 2.27 -0.50 -63.56
CA MET A 1 1.74 -1.86 -63.30
C MET A 1 1.72 -2.03 -61.80
N THR A 2 0.53 -2.09 -61.35
CA THR A 2 0.14 -2.13 -59.94
C THR A 2 0.26 -3.55 -59.40
N GLU A 3 0.97 -3.76 -58.30
CA GLU A 3 0.70 -4.90 -57.43
C GLU A 3 0.13 -4.41 -56.13
N LYS A 4 -1.11 -4.77 -55.89
CA LYS A 4 -1.83 -4.66 -54.63
C LYS A 4 -1.40 -5.82 -53.74
N SER A 5 -0.81 -5.54 -52.59
CA SER A 5 -0.76 -6.44 -51.49
C SER A 5 -1.89 -6.08 -50.53
N ALA A 6 -2.83 -7.03 -50.36
CA ALA A 6 -3.89 -6.96 -49.40
C ALA A 6 -3.40 -7.50 -48.06
N ASN A 7 -3.39 -6.64 -47.06
CA ASN A 7 -3.80 -6.95 -45.68
C ASN A 7 -3.67 -5.64 -44.90
N GLY A 8 -4.79 -4.93 -44.85
CA GLY A 8 -4.88 -3.69 -44.09
C GLY A 8 -5.24 -3.97 -42.64
N THR A 9 -4.26 -4.10 -41.80
CA THR A 9 -4.38 -3.75 -40.38
C THR A 9 -3.79 -2.37 -40.23
N THR A 10 -4.66 -1.37 -40.17
CA THR A 10 -4.28 -0.02 -39.77
C THR A 10 -3.98 -0.05 -38.27
N HIS A 11 -2.70 -0.12 -37.93
CA HIS A 11 -2.26 0.24 -36.58
C HIS A 11 -2.65 1.72 -36.36
N PRO A 12 -3.18 2.09 -35.17
CA PRO A 12 -3.39 3.48 -34.86
C PRO A 12 -2.04 4.19 -34.92
N THR A 13 -1.97 5.20 -35.79
CA THR A 13 -0.83 6.12 -35.82
C THR A 13 -0.79 6.83 -34.48
N VAL A 14 0.18 6.45 -33.64
CA VAL A 14 0.54 7.20 -32.44
C VAL A 14 0.83 8.63 -32.90
N LYS A 15 -0.04 9.57 -32.54
CA LYS A 15 0.24 10.99 -32.71
C LYS A 15 1.45 11.30 -31.84
N ALA A 16 2.51 11.81 -32.47
CA ALA A 16 3.60 12.41 -31.72
C ALA A 16 2.99 13.50 -30.82
N PRO A 17 3.29 13.51 -29.51
CA PRO A 17 2.80 14.55 -28.63
C PRO A 17 3.25 15.92 -29.14
N PRO A 18 2.46 16.98 -28.96
CA PRO A 18 2.90 18.32 -29.26
C PRO A 18 4.15 18.59 -28.43
N ALA A 19 5.18 19.15 -29.02
CA ALA A 19 6.38 19.58 -28.34
C ALA A 19 5.99 20.68 -27.34
N SER A 20 5.63 20.29 -26.11
CA SER A 20 5.44 21.22 -25.01
C SER A 20 6.83 21.59 -24.51
N ASN A 21 7.13 22.89 -24.42
CA ASN A 21 8.33 23.43 -23.77
C ASN A 21 8.27 23.24 -22.23
N LYS A 22 7.35 22.44 -21.72
CA LYS A 22 7.18 22.18 -20.29
C LYS A 22 7.93 20.90 -19.94
N SER A 23 8.79 20.99 -18.96
CA SER A 23 9.52 19.88 -18.34
C SER A 23 9.26 19.88 -16.84
N PHE A 24 9.35 18.72 -16.23
CA PHE A 24 9.42 18.63 -14.77
C PHE A 24 10.77 19.14 -14.25
N PRO A 25 10.88 19.48 -12.94
CA PRO A 25 12.16 19.84 -12.35
C PRO A 25 13.22 18.77 -12.62
N ASN A 26 14.46 19.20 -12.86
CA ASN A 26 15.58 18.28 -13.00
C ASN A 26 15.87 17.61 -11.64
N PRO A 27 15.96 16.27 -11.56
CA PRO A 27 16.19 15.58 -10.30
C PRO A 27 17.51 15.96 -9.60
N PHE A 28 18.53 16.43 -10.33
CA PHE A 28 19.82 16.86 -9.77
C PHE A 28 19.82 18.33 -9.30
N ASP A 29 18.85 19.15 -9.71
CA ASP A 29 18.80 20.58 -9.39
C ASP A 29 17.85 20.90 -8.22
N LEU A 30 17.28 19.87 -7.56
CA LEU A 30 16.37 20.09 -6.44
C LEU A 30 17.11 20.63 -5.22
N PRO A 31 16.59 21.68 -4.57
CA PRO A 31 17.21 22.20 -3.37
C PRO A 31 17.07 21.21 -2.21
N THR A 32 18.14 21.03 -1.45
CA THR A 32 18.09 20.32 -0.17
C THR A 32 17.36 21.18 0.86
N PRO A 33 16.36 20.64 1.57
CA PRO A 33 15.71 21.36 2.67
C PRO A 33 16.69 21.79 3.74
N ALA A 34 16.50 23.01 4.29
CA ALA A 34 17.37 23.52 5.35
C ALA A 34 17.33 22.62 6.60
N GLY A 35 18.47 22.22 7.08
CA GLY A 35 18.64 21.26 8.19
C GLY A 35 18.72 19.81 7.78
N ALA A 36 18.65 19.52 6.47
CA ALA A 36 18.82 18.19 5.91
C ALA A 36 20.09 18.04 5.05
N GLU A 37 21.05 18.96 5.20
CA GLU A 37 22.30 18.92 4.44
C GLU A 37 23.07 17.60 4.72
N GLY A 38 23.40 16.87 3.65
CA GLY A 38 24.03 15.54 3.74
C GLY A 38 23.07 14.40 3.99
N TRP A 39 21.77 14.60 3.69
CA TRP A 39 20.71 13.60 3.84
C TRP A 39 21.01 12.27 3.12
N GLU A 40 21.87 12.29 2.14
CA GLU A 40 22.29 11.10 1.39
C GLU A 40 22.90 10.03 2.29
N GLU A 41 23.49 10.42 3.44
CA GLU A 41 24.01 9.44 4.43
C GLU A 41 22.92 8.58 5.09
N LEU A 42 21.64 8.98 4.99
CA LEU A 42 20.50 8.20 5.48
C LEU A 42 20.26 6.94 4.64
N TYR A 43 20.83 6.84 3.44
CA TYR A 43 20.42 5.83 2.48
C TYR A 43 21.59 5.14 1.79
N PRO A 44 21.41 3.87 1.37
CA PRO A 44 22.41 3.15 0.59
C PRO A 44 22.67 3.83 -0.77
N TYR A 45 23.94 3.82 -1.21
CA TYR A 45 24.36 4.51 -2.44
C TYR A 45 23.59 4.13 -3.70
N TYR A 46 23.08 2.90 -3.78
CA TYR A 46 22.34 2.41 -4.96
C TYR A 46 20.91 2.97 -5.06
N TYR A 47 20.42 3.62 -4.01
CA TYR A 47 19.16 4.39 -4.06
C TYR A 47 19.36 5.85 -4.44
N LEU A 48 20.59 6.35 -4.40
CA LEU A 48 20.86 7.75 -4.70
C LEU A 48 21.02 7.98 -6.19
N LEU A 49 20.77 9.20 -6.64
CA LEU A 49 21.13 9.63 -7.99
C LEU A 49 22.63 9.52 -8.18
N SER A 50 23.06 9.04 -9.35
CA SER A 50 24.47 8.82 -9.65
C SER A 50 24.98 9.91 -10.58
N PRO A 51 25.94 10.76 -10.14
CA PRO A 51 26.55 11.76 -11.02
C PRO A 51 27.20 11.15 -12.27
N GLU A 52 27.73 9.92 -12.18
CA GLU A 52 28.33 9.21 -13.30
C GLU A 52 27.29 8.76 -14.35
N ARG A 53 26.00 8.79 -14.01
CA ARG A 53 24.86 8.44 -14.86
C ARG A 53 23.93 9.63 -15.09
N GLN A 54 24.37 10.85 -14.81
CA GLN A 54 23.52 12.04 -14.80
C GLN A 54 22.68 12.16 -16.08
N GLU A 55 23.29 12.09 -17.27
CA GLU A 55 22.58 12.20 -18.55
C GLU A 55 21.44 11.14 -18.68
N MET A 56 21.70 9.91 -18.21
CA MET A 56 20.71 8.85 -18.25
C MET A 56 19.58 9.09 -17.24
N GLU A 57 19.90 9.53 -16.03
CA GLU A 57 18.92 9.70 -14.95
C GLU A 57 18.08 10.98 -15.14
N GLU A 58 18.64 12.06 -15.68
CA GLU A 58 17.92 13.26 -16.11
C GLU A 58 16.97 12.99 -17.29
N GLY A 59 17.36 12.08 -18.18
CA GLY A 59 16.54 11.67 -19.33
C GLY A 59 15.33 10.81 -18.97
N LYS A 60 15.26 10.30 -17.74
CA LYS A 60 14.14 9.48 -17.25
C LYS A 60 12.99 10.34 -16.74
N PHE A 61 11.80 9.71 -16.74
CA PHE A 61 10.63 10.20 -16.03
C PHE A 61 10.61 9.56 -14.64
N TRP A 62 10.60 10.37 -13.60
CA TRP A 62 10.51 9.95 -12.21
C TRP A 62 9.23 10.49 -11.61
N PHE A 63 8.35 9.64 -11.14
CA PHE A 63 7.16 10.06 -10.38
C PHE A 63 7.30 9.70 -8.90
N PHE A 64 6.73 10.52 -8.04
CA PHE A 64 6.75 10.33 -6.61
C PHE A 64 5.89 9.13 -6.20
N ASP A 65 6.44 8.20 -5.42
CA ASP A 65 5.71 7.04 -4.87
C ASP A 65 4.95 7.41 -3.59
N GLY A 66 3.94 8.25 -3.72
CA GLY A 66 3.08 8.62 -2.60
C GLY A 66 2.07 7.53 -2.20
N VAL A 67 1.96 6.44 -2.96
CA VAL A 67 1.07 5.30 -2.65
C VAL A 67 1.64 4.44 -1.54
N HIS A 68 2.94 4.15 -1.59
CA HIS A 68 3.58 3.26 -0.62
C HIS A 68 4.43 4.02 0.41
N ASN A 69 5.05 5.13 -0.02
CA ASN A 69 6.01 5.88 0.78
C ASN A 69 5.67 7.37 0.81
N PRO A 70 4.58 7.76 1.48
CA PRO A 70 4.12 9.15 1.51
C PRO A 70 5.04 10.09 2.31
N GLU A 71 5.89 9.54 3.20
CA GLU A 71 6.80 10.24 4.09
C GLU A 71 8.27 9.92 3.78
N PRO A 72 9.24 10.76 4.24
CA PRO A 72 10.65 10.41 4.10
C PRO A 72 10.96 9.11 4.82
N LEU A 73 11.65 8.20 4.15
CA LEU A 73 11.98 6.90 4.72
C LEU A 73 12.92 7.02 5.92
N TYR A 74 12.73 6.14 6.88
CA TYR A 74 13.76 5.85 7.86
C TYR A 74 14.88 4.99 7.24
N PRO A 75 16.13 5.13 7.70
CA PRO A 75 17.24 4.32 7.19
C PRO A 75 16.98 2.80 7.23
N PHE A 76 16.39 2.29 8.31
CA PHE A 76 16.08 0.86 8.42
C PHE A 76 14.95 0.43 7.49
N ASP A 77 13.94 1.27 7.28
CA ASP A 77 12.76 0.96 6.45
C ASP A 77 13.13 0.77 4.96
N THR A 78 14.34 1.17 4.55
CA THR A 78 14.84 0.87 3.20
C THR A 78 14.84 -0.62 2.88
N ILE A 79 14.84 -1.52 3.88
CA ILE A 79 14.73 -2.96 3.67
C ILE A 79 13.46 -3.34 2.89
N MET A 80 12.37 -2.58 3.10
CA MET A 80 11.10 -2.81 2.38
C MET A 80 11.30 -2.56 0.89
N THR A 81 11.84 -1.39 0.56
CA THR A 81 12.05 -0.98 -0.83
C THR A 81 13.15 -1.76 -1.52
N GLU A 82 14.20 -2.15 -0.80
CA GLU A 82 15.26 -3.03 -1.32
C GLU A 82 14.69 -4.34 -1.85
N ASN A 83 13.89 -4.98 -1.02
CA ASN A 83 13.24 -6.24 -1.36
C ASN A 83 12.23 -6.07 -2.50
N TRP A 84 11.42 -5.05 -2.40
CA TRP A 84 10.37 -4.72 -3.34
C TRP A 84 10.92 -4.45 -4.74
N TRP A 85 11.93 -3.62 -4.84
CA TRP A 85 12.54 -3.26 -6.13
C TRP A 85 13.07 -4.48 -6.88
N VAL A 86 13.83 -5.33 -6.19
CA VAL A 86 14.39 -6.54 -6.79
C VAL A 86 13.28 -7.53 -7.14
N ALA A 87 12.38 -7.84 -6.20
CA ALA A 87 11.33 -8.84 -6.38
C ALA A 87 10.32 -8.42 -7.46
N ALA A 88 9.77 -7.19 -7.40
CA ALA A 88 8.84 -6.68 -8.39
C ALA A 88 9.43 -6.68 -9.80
N SER A 89 10.64 -6.11 -9.94
CA SER A 89 11.31 -6.02 -11.23
C SER A 89 11.71 -7.39 -11.78
N GLN A 90 12.19 -8.30 -10.93
CA GLN A 90 12.50 -9.68 -11.34
C GLN A 90 11.25 -10.42 -11.82
N MET A 91 10.15 -10.32 -11.07
CA MET A 91 8.89 -10.96 -11.47
C MET A 91 8.37 -10.40 -12.78
N ALA A 92 8.32 -9.08 -12.96
CA ALA A 92 7.84 -8.44 -14.19
C ALA A 92 8.74 -8.69 -15.40
N SER A 93 10.05 -8.80 -15.21
CA SER A 93 11.01 -8.84 -16.32
C SER A 93 11.56 -10.22 -16.65
N ARG A 94 11.73 -11.12 -15.65
CA ARG A 94 12.44 -12.39 -15.78
C ARG A 94 11.56 -13.60 -15.56
N VAL A 95 10.66 -13.55 -14.59
CA VAL A 95 9.74 -14.66 -14.28
C VAL A 95 8.50 -14.59 -15.17
N TRP A 96 7.81 -13.46 -15.16
CA TRP A 96 6.69 -13.16 -16.03
C TRP A 96 7.13 -12.13 -17.08
N PRO A 97 7.88 -12.45 -18.12
CA PRO A 97 8.38 -11.42 -19.03
C PRO A 97 7.21 -10.67 -19.67
N ILE A 98 6.68 -9.68 -18.94
CA ILE A 98 5.58 -8.82 -19.38
C ILE A 98 6.01 -8.18 -20.71
N PRO A 99 5.22 -8.29 -21.77
CA PRO A 99 5.67 -7.95 -23.11
C PRO A 99 6.21 -6.52 -23.25
N VAL A 100 5.52 -5.58 -22.63
CA VAL A 100 5.78 -4.13 -22.79
C VAL A 100 6.54 -3.49 -21.62
N ALA A 101 6.95 -4.27 -20.60
CA ALA A 101 7.59 -3.73 -19.39
C ALA A 101 8.79 -4.54 -18.90
N MET A 102 9.80 -3.85 -18.35
CA MET A 102 10.97 -4.43 -17.69
C MET A 102 10.96 -4.19 -16.16
N GLY A 103 9.82 -3.75 -15.61
CA GLY A 103 9.72 -3.33 -14.21
C GLY A 103 10.05 -1.86 -14.01
N ILE A 104 10.50 -1.51 -12.82
CA ILE A 104 10.69 -0.14 -12.38
C ILE A 104 12.09 0.09 -11.83
N ASP A 105 12.59 1.32 -11.96
CA ASP A 105 13.73 1.84 -11.20
C ASP A 105 13.22 2.67 -10.02
N GLN A 106 14.02 2.79 -8.97
CA GLN A 106 13.73 3.61 -7.80
C GLN A 106 14.91 4.49 -7.42
N ARG A 107 14.63 5.71 -6.97
CA ARG A 107 15.63 6.61 -6.36
C ARG A 107 15.02 7.30 -5.15
N LEU A 108 15.86 7.55 -4.16
CA LEU A 108 15.55 8.43 -3.05
C LEU A 108 16.06 9.84 -3.37
N ILE A 109 15.17 10.81 -3.28
CA ILE A 109 15.46 12.22 -3.51
C ILE A 109 14.86 13.01 -2.36
N ASN A 110 15.70 13.71 -1.61
CA ASN A 110 15.29 14.37 -0.36
C ASN A 110 14.49 13.44 0.57
N GLY A 111 14.90 12.16 0.66
CA GLY A 111 14.26 11.17 1.52
C GLY A 111 13.00 10.51 0.99
N TYR A 112 12.47 10.95 -0.14
CA TYR A 112 11.25 10.41 -0.76
C TYR A 112 11.58 9.50 -1.93
N ILE A 113 10.78 8.44 -2.10
CA ILE A 113 10.95 7.50 -3.21
C ILE A 113 10.34 8.07 -4.48
N TYR A 114 11.14 8.07 -5.53
CA TYR A 114 10.72 8.31 -6.90
C TYR A 114 10.91 7.05 -7.72
N VAL A 115 9.91 6.74 -8.54
CA VAL A 115 9.85 5.55 -9.38
C VAL A 115 9.92 5.95 -10.85
N SER A 116 10.67 5.17 -11.62
CA SER A 116 10.75 5.33 -13.08
C SER A 116 10.38 4.02 -13.77
N PRO A 117 9.31 3.98 -14.59
CA PRO A 117 8.93 2.78 -15.33
C PRO A 117 9.92 2.50 -16.47
N ASN A 118 10.28 1.23 -16.63
CA ASN A 118 11.13 0.78 -17.73
C ASN A 118 10.26 0.03 -18.76
N GLY A 119 9.94 0.70 -19.87
CA GLY A 119 9.17 0.13 -20.97
C GLY A 119 10.01 -0.71 -21.93
N VAL A 120 9.35 -1.57 -22.69
CA VAL A 120 9.90 -2.28 -23.84
C VAL A 120 9.16 -1.80 -25.08
N THR A 121 9.88 -1.18 -26.02
CA THR A 121 9.30 -0.61 -27.24
C THR A 121 9.74 -1.35 -28.52
N ASP A 122 10.74 -2.23 -28.43
CA ASP A 122 11.22 -3.04 -29.55
C ASP A 122 10.21 -4.15 -29.88
N PRO A 123 9.60 -4.15 -31.09
CA PRO A 123 8.56 -5.12 -31.45
C PRO A 123 9.04 -6.59 -31.44
N GLU A 124 10.30 -6.87 -31.76
CA GLU A 124 10.84 -8.23 -31.76
C GLU A 124 10.94 -8.74 -30.33
N LYS A 125 11.43 -7.91 -29.41
CA LYS A 125 11.48 -8.24 -27.97
C LYS A 125 10.10 -8.38 -27.37
N ILE A 126 9.15 -7.52 -27.75
CA ILE A 126 7.74 -7.64 -27.30
C ILE A 126 7.16 -8.98 -27.72
N ALA A 127 7.37 -9.41 -28.98
CA ALA A 127 6.87 -10.69 -29.47
C ALA A 127 7.51 -11.89 -28.76
N GLU A 128 8.83 -11.88 -28.54
CA GLU A 128 9.53 -12.91 -27.79
C GLU A 128 9.01 -13.02 -26.36
N ARG A 129 8.86 -11.88 -25.67
CA ARG A 129 8.36 -11.81 -24.30
C ARG A 129 6.92 -12.28 -24.20
N GLN A 130 6.07 -11.92 -25.19
CA GLN A 130 4.67 -12.37 -25.27
C GLN A 130 4.57 -13.89 -25.32
N GLU A 131 5.41 -14.58 -26.10
CA GLU A 131 5.43 -16.04 -26.17
C GLU A 131 5.73 -16.67 -24.80
N HIS A 132 6.77 -16.16 -24.13
CA HIS A 132 7.15 -16.64 -22.80
C HIS A 132 6.07 -16.34 -21.76
N PHE A 133 5.51 -15.13 -21.76
CA PHE A 133 4.43 -14.72 -20.85
C PHE A 133 3.22 -15.63 -21.00
N THR A 134 2.72 -15.78 -22.23
CA THR A 134 1.51 -16.59 -22.51
C THR A 134 1.66 -18.03 -22.01
N ARG A 135 2.81 -18.65 -22.26
CA ARG A 135 3.06 -20.03 -21.82
C ARG A 135 3.10 -20.15 -20.29
N ARG A 136 3.82 -19.23 -19.61
CA ARG A 136 4.00 -19.27 -18.15
C ARG A 136 2.72 -18.88 -17.41
N ALA A 137 2.09 -17.78 -17.82
CA ALA A 137 0.82 -17.34 -17.26
C ALA A 137 -0.30 -18.36 -17.48
N GLY A 138 -0.36 -18.98 -18.68
CA GLY A 138 -1.32 -20.03 -18.98
C GLY A 138 -1.21 -21.24 -18.06
N HIS A 139 0.00 -21.64 -17.65
CA HIS A 139 0.20 -22.69 -16.64
C HIS A 139 -0.39 -22.28 -15.28
N TYR A 140 -0.13 -21.06 -14.80
CA TYR A 140 -0.65 -20.58 -13.53
C TYR A 140 -2.17 -20.41 -13.56
N PHE A 141 -2.72 -19.81 -14.59
CA PHE A 141 -4.18 -19.65 -14.73
C PHE A 141 -4.92 -20.99 -14.81
N GLY A 142 -4.32 -21.99 -15.48
CA GLY A 142 -4.88 -23.33 -15.57
C GLY A 142 -4.87 -24.12 -14.25
N ASN A 143 -3.97 -23.80 -13.33
CA ASN A 143 -3.79 -24.47 -12.04
C ASN A 143 -3.94 -23.49 -10.85
N TRP A 144 -4.67 -22.39 -11.04
CA TRP A 144 -4.71 -21.27 -10.09
C TRP A 144 -5.05 -21.67 -8.66
N ASP A 145 -6.08 -22.49 -8.47
CA ASP A 145 -6.58 -22.84 -7.14
C ASP A 145 -5.54 -23.61 -6.31
N GLU A 146 -4.82 -24.55 -6.97
CA GLU A 146 -3.74 -25.32 -6.35
C GLU A 146 -2.53 -24.43 -6.03
N ILE A 147 -2.08 -23.64 -7.00
CA ILE A 147 -0.93 -22.73 -6.84
C ILE A 147 -1.22 -21.67 -5.79
N TYR A 148 -2.45 -21.13 -5.76
CA TYR A 148 -2.84 -20.15 -4.76
C TYR A 148 -2.91 -20.75 -3.35
N ALA A 149 -3.38 -21.98 -3.20
CA ALA A 149 -3.35 -22.68 -1.92
C ALA A 149 -1.90 -22.91 -1.45
N GLU A 150 -1.00 -23.33 -2.34
CA GLU A 150 0.44 -23.48 -2.04
C GLU A 150 1.09 -22.15 -1.66
N TRP A 151 0.77 -21.06 -2.38
CA TRP A 151 1.23 -19.72 -2.07
C TRP A 151 0.80 -19.29 -0.66
N THR A 152 -0.48 -19.54 -0.31
CA THR A 152 -1.02 -19.22 1.02
C THR A 152 -0.26 -19.95 2.13
N GLU A 153 0.06 -21.22 1.93
CA GLU A 153 0.83 -21.99 2.92
C GLU A 153 2.29 -21.52 3.01
N LYS A 154 2.91 -21.09 1.89
CA LYS A 154 4.24 -20.46 1.91
C LYS A 154 4.23 -19.18 2.73
N ALA A 155 3.25 -18.29 2.50
CA ALA A 155 3.12 -17.03 3.23
C ALA A 155 2.91 -17.26 4.73
N LYS A 156 1.97 -18.13 5.12
CA LYS A 156 1.75 -18.52 6.53
C LYS A 156 2.96 -19.15 7.17
N GLY A 157 3.67 -20.01 6.44
CA GLY A 157 4.90 -20.63 6.91
C GLY A 157 6.00 -19.61 7.18
N CYS A 158 6.11 -18.58 6.32
CA CYS A 158 7.06 -17.47 6.51
C CYS A 158 6.70 -16.66 7.76
N ILE A 159 5.42 -16.34 7.97
CA ILE A 159 4.93 -15.67 9.18
C ILE A 159 5.21 -16.52 10.44
N GLY A 160 4.91 -17.82 10.38
CA GLY A 160 5.17 -18.72 11.52
C GLY A 160 6.64 -18.79 11.92
N ARG A 161 7.57 -18.81 10.93
CA ARG A 161 9.02 -18.74 11.22
C ARG A 161 9.43 -17.40 11.84
N LEU A 162 8.76 -16.32 11.50
CA LEU A 162 8.98 -15.02 12.12
C LEU A 162 8.59 -15.04 13.61
N ASP A 163 7.49 -15.70 13.96
CA ASP A 163 7.04 -15.84 15.35
C ASP A 163 7.99 -16.69 16.22
N GLU A 164 8.78 -17.59 15.60
CA GLU A 164 9.80 -18.39 16.27
C GLU A 164 11.04 -17.58 16.65
N ILE A 165 11.29 -16.44 15.98
CA ILE A 165 12.43 -15.57 16.28
C ILE A 165 12.19 -14.87 17.62
N LYS A 166 13.18 -14.96 18.51
CA LYS A 166 13.15 -14.33 19.84
C LYS A 166 14.39 -13.49 20.05
N PHE A 167 14.19 -12.31 20.62
CA PHE A 167 15.25 -11.43 21.07
C PHE A 167 15.13 -11.26 22.58
N GLN A 168 16.20 -11.58 23.29
CA GLN A 168 16.24 -11.48 24.74
C GLN A 168 17.50 -10.73 25.17
N PRO A 169 17.45 -9.94 26.24
CA PRO A 169 18.63 -9.33 26.81
C PRO A 169 19.71 -10.38 27.12
N LEU A 170 20.96 -10.01 26.89
CA LEU A 170 22.08 -10.89 27.18
C LEU A 170 22.17 -11.11 28.70
N PRO A 171 22.36 -12.36 29.17
CA PRO A 171 22.45 -12.65 30.60
C PRO A 171 23.80 -12.18 31.16
N GLU A 172 23.84 -11.89 32.44
CA GLU A 172 25.11 -11.60 33.13
C GLU A 172 26.04 -12.83 33.12
N ILE A 173 25.48 -14.00 33.29
CA ILE A 173 26.15 -15.31 33.23
C ILE A 173 25.26 -16.24 32.38
N GLU A 174 25.86 -16.97 31.44
CA GLU A 174 25.12 -17.96 30.63
C GLU A 174 24.38 -18.95 31.53
N PRO A 175 23.11 -19.26 31.22
CA PRO A 175 22.36 -20.28 31.94
C PRO A 175 23.03 -21.66 31.88
N GLU A 176 23.05 -22.37 33.02
CA GLU A 176 23.68 -23.70 33.12
C GLU A 176 23.11 -24.70 32.07
N GLU A 177 21.84 -24.60 31.77
CA GLU A 177 21.17 -25.42 30.76
C GLU A 177 21.78 -25.25 29.34
N ASN A 178 22.17 -24.02 28.98
CA ASN A 178 22.86 -23.76 27.72
C ASN A 178 24.27 -24.39 27.72
N VAL A 179 24.98 -24.29 28.85
CA VAL A 179 26.34 -24.83 29.00
C VAL A 179 26.30 -26.35 29.02
N PHE A 180 25.38 -26.94 29.77
CA PHE A 180 25.29 -28.40 29.95
C PHE A 180 24.65 -29.11 28.72
N SER A 181 23.97 -28.38 27.85
CA SER A 181 23.50 -28.93 26.60
C SER A 181 24.59 -29.24 25.57
N HIS A 182 25.82 -28.79 25.82
CA HIS A 182 26.98 -28.97 24.95
C HIS A 182 26.82 -28.47 23.51
N ARG A 183 25.88 -27.51 23.28
CA ARG A 183 25.60 -26.99 21.94
C ARG A 183 26.81 -26.24 21.35
N GLY A 184 27.67 -25.65 22.19
CA GLY A 184 28.76 -24.76 21.76
C GLY A 184 28.25 -23.43 21.19
N ILE A 185 26.97 -23.15 21.30
CA ILE A 185 26.28 -21.97 20.83
C ILE A 185 25.55 -21.36 22.03
N TYR A 186 25.74 -20.07 22.25
CA TYR A 186 25.28 -19.36 23.44
C TYR A 186 24.55 -18.06 23.07
N SER A 187 24.07 -17.32 24.07
CA SER A 187 23.19 -16.15 23.91
C SER A 187 23.66 -15.14 22.88
N SER A 188 24.97 -14.85 22.82
CA SER A 188 25.51 -13.92 21.80
C SER A 188 25.35 -14.40 20.37
N HIS A 189 25.60 -15.69 20.14
CA HIS A 189 25.44 -16.28 18.80
C HIS A 189 23.98 -16.40 18.43
N ASP A 190 23.12 -16.82 19.38
CA ASP A 190 21.67 -16.92 19.16
C ASP A 190 21.08 -15.56 18.78
N LEU A 191 21.50 -14.46 19.43
CA LEU A 191 21.06 -13.09 19.12
C LEU A 191 21.46 -12.69 17.69
N LEU A 192 22.71 -12.92 17.31
CA LEU A 192 23.22 -12.59 15.98
C LEU A 192 22.52 -13.40 14.86
N CYS A 193 22.33 -14.70 15.08
CA CYS A 193 21.62 -15.58 14.15
C CYS A 193 20.12 -15.22 14.05
N SER A 194 19.50 -14.78 15.15
CA SER A 194 18.11 -14.32 15.14
C SER A 194 17.95 -13.06 14.28
N TYR A 195 18.90 -12.13 14.36
CA TYR A 195 18.88 -10.96 13.47
C TYR A 195 19.03 -11.35 12.00
N ASN A 196 19.98 -12.23 11.66
CA ASN A 196 20.13 -12.68 10.28
C ASN A 196 18.86 -13.37 9.76
N ARG A 197 18.24 -14.26 10.56
CA ARG A 197 16.98 -14.92 10.21
C ARG A 197 15.82 -13.93 10.03
N LEU A 198 15.78 -12.86 10.84
CA LEU A 198 14.80 -11.79 10.72
C LEU A 198 14.90 -11.11 9.35
N ILE A 199 16.12 -10.73 8.94
CA ILE A 199 16.37 -10.09 7.64
C ILE A 199 16.06 -11.04 6.48
N GLU A 200 16.52 -12.30 6.54
CA GLU A 200 16.25 -13.32 5.51
C GLU A 200 14.74 -13.58 5.35
N ASN A 201 14.01 -13.63 6.46
CA ASN A 201 12.56 -13.83 6.44
C ASN A 201 11.82 -12.68 5.72
N MET A 202 12.23 -11.41 5.94
CA MET A 202 11.68 -10.27 5.23
C MET A 202 11.95 -10.37 3.72
N LEU A 203 13.19 -10.72 3.32
CA LEU A 203 13.55 -10.85 1.90
C LEU A 203 12.81 -12.02 1.21
N GLU A 204 12.54 -13.11 1.93
CA GLU A 204 11.72 -14.22 1.44
C GLU A 204 10.27 -13.79 1.21
N MET A 205 9.66 -13.11 2.19
CA MET A 205 8.28 -12.65 2.09
C MET A 205 8.08 -11.68 0.93
N GLY A 206 9.00 -10.77 0.67
CA GLY A 206 8.90 -9.88 -0.47
C GLY A 206 8.95 -10.60 -1.82
N SER A 207 9.63 -11.74 -1.91
CA SER A 207 9.58 -12.57 -3.11
C SER A 207 8.19 -13.19 -3.30
N TYR A 208 7.53 -13.62 -2.21
CA TYR A 208 6.15 -14.12 -2.26
C TYR A 208 5.15 -13.03 -2.60
N HIS A 209 5.38 -11.79 -2.16
CA HIS A 209 4.56 -10.63 -2.47
C HIS A 209 4.29 -10.53 -3.99
N PHE A 210 5.35 -10.63 -4.81
CA PHE A 210 5.26 -10.42 -6.26
C PHE A 210 5.08 -11.71 -7.08
N GLU A 211 5.10 -12.88 -6.45
CA GLU A 211 5.08 -14.16 -7.18
C GLU A 211 3.89 -14.26 -8.14
N MET A 212 2.70 -13.86 -7.72
CA MET A 212 1.47 -13.98 -8.52
C MET A 212 0.79 -12.65 -8.84
N LEU A 213 1.21 -11.55 -8.22
CA LEU A 213 0.53 -10.25 -8.31
C LEU A 213 0.37 -9.77 -9.75
N ASN A 214 1.45 -9.84 -10.54
CA ASN A 214 1.44 -9.42 -11.95
C ASN A 214 0.44 -10.22 -12.81
N LEU A 215 0.12 -11.45 -12.43
CA LEU A 215 -0.87 -12.28 -13.13
C LEU A 215 -2.30 -11.79 -12.85
N GLY A 216 -2.58 -11.38 -11.62
CA GLY A 216 -3.87 -10.79 -11.25
C GLY A 216 -4.13 -9.49 -12.03
N TYR A 217 -3.18 -8.57 -12.05
CA TYR A 217 -3.26 -7.35 -12.85
C TYR A 217 -3.33 -7.64 -14.35
N GLY A 218 -2.54 -8.59 -14.84
CA GLY A 218 -2.54 -8.99 -16.25
C GLY A 218 -3.89 -9.56 -16.72
N ALA A 219 -4.57 -10.34 -15.89
CA ALA A 219 -5.91 -10.84 -16.20
C ALA A 219 -6.93 -9.69 -16.33
N TYR A 220 -6.93 -8.73 -15.38
CA TYR A 220 -7.79 -7.57 -15.45
C TYR A 220 -7.50 -6.70 -16.69
N LEU A 221 -6.23 -6.40 -16.96
CA LEU A 221 -5.84 -5.61 -18.12
C LEU A 221 -6.29 -6.25 -19.44
N THR A 222 -6.15 -7.57 -19.56
CA THR A 222 -6.61 -8.31 -20.74
C THR A 222 -8.13 -8.20 -20.91
N PHE A 223 -8.90 -8.31 -19.82
CA PHE A 223 -10.35 -8.11 -19.83
C PHE A 223 -10.71 -6.66 -20.18
N ARG A 224 -10.04 -5.68 -19.60
CA ARG A 224 -10.21 -4.24 -19.87
C ARG A 224 -9.96 -3.92 -21.35
N ASP A 225 -8.85 -4.37 -21.90
CA ASP A 225 -8.49 -4.14 -23.29
C ASP A 225 -9.53 -4.75 -24.24
N PHE A 226 -10.01 -5.96 -23.96
CA PHE A 226 -11.11 -6.56 -24.71
C PHE A 226 -12.36 -5.68 -24.65
N CYS A 227 -12.76 -5.23 -23.46
CA CYS A 227 -13.94 -4.37 -23.31
C CYS A 227 -13.80 -3.05 -24.07
N GLN A 228 -12.66 -2.38 -23.99
CA GLN A 228 -12.43 -1.12 -24.71
C GLN A 228 -12.44 -1.29 -26.23
N GLN A 229 -11.97 -2.43 -26.74
CA GLN A 229 -12.02 -2.74 -28.16
C GLN A 229 -13.43 -3.12 -28.62
N ALA A 230 -14.16 -3.90 -27.82
CA ALA A 230 -15.50 -4.37 -28.17
C ALA A 230 -16.60 -3.31 -27.99
N PHE A 231 -16.42 -2.38 -27.05
CA PHE A 231 -17.43 -1.40 -26.66
C PHE A 231 -16.87 0.03 -26.73
N PRO A 232 -16.90 0.68 -27.90
CA PRO A 232 -16.43 2.05 -28.04
C PRO A 232 -17.12 3.00 -27.06
N GLY A 233 -16.32 3.69 -26.22
CA GLY A 233 -16.81 4.62 -25.22
C GLY A 233 -17.16 4.01 -23.86
N ILE A 234 -16.90 2.73 -23.62
CA ILE A 234 -16.98 2.15 -22.27
C ILE A 234 -15.95 2.82 -21.36
N THR A 235 -16.34 3.13 -20.14
CA THR A 235 -15.44 3.74 -19.14
C THR A 235 -14.82 2.67 -18.26
N ASP A 236 -13.64 2.96 -17.71
CA ASP A 236 -12.98 2.10 -16.73
C ASP A 236 -13.86 1.90 -15.47
N ALA A 237 -14.60 2.93 -15.05
CA ALA A 237 -15.60 2.81 -13.99
C ALA A 237 -16.68 1.76 -14.29
N THR A 238 -17.12 1.64 -15.55
CA THR A 238 -18.08 0.61 -15.96
C THR A 238 -17.44 -0.78 -15.96
N ILE A 239 -16.20 -0.90 -16.45
CA ILE A 239 -15.48 -2.18 -16.48
C ILE A 239 -15.24 -2.70 -15.05
N THR A 240 -14.83 -1.83 -14.12
CA THR A 240 -14.63 -2.23 -12.73
C THR A 240 -15.90 -2.64 -12.01
N GLN A 241 -17.08 -2.14 -12.42
CA GLN A 241 -18.36 -2.64 -11.89
C GLN A 241 -18.61 -4.11 -12.22
N MET A 242 -18.04 -4.64 -13.31
CA MET A 242 -18.15 -6.07 -13.65
C MET A 242 -17.25 -6.97 -12.80
N VAL A 243 -16.30 -6.39 -12.06
CA VAL A 243 -15.35 -7.11 -11.19
C VAL A 243 -15.43 -6.68 -9.71
N CYS A 244 -16.52 -6.03 -9.29
CA CYS A 244 -16.79 -5.69 -7.88
C CYS A 244 -17.55 -6.80 -7.14
N GLY A 245 -17.67 -6.69 -5.82
CA GLY A 245 -18.36 -7.67 -4.99
C GLY A 245 -17.59 -9.00 -4.90
N ILE A 246 -16.27 -8.94 -4.92
CA ILE A 246 -15.39 -10.10 -4.77
C ILE A 246 -14.84 -10.11 -3.35
N ASP A 247 -15.07 -11.22 -2.66
CA ASP A 247 -14.61 -11.39 -1.29
C ASP A 247 -13.08 -11.52 -1.22
N ASN A 248 -12.47 -10.85 -0.23
CA ASN A 248 -11.03 -10.87 0.00
C ASN A 248 -10.70 -10.65 1.48
N LEU A 249 -9.45 -10.91 1.87
CA LEU A 249 -9.02 -10.87 3.26
C LEU A 249 -8.83 -9.46 3.82
N LEU A 250 -8.60 -8.43 3.01
CA LEU A 250 -8.50 -7.05 3.50
C LEU A 250 -9.81 -6.52 4.10
N LEU A 251 -10.94 -7.16 3.79
CA LEU A 251 -12.24 -6.79 4.34
C LEU A 251 -12.52 -7.45 5.69
N ARG A 252 -11.78 -8.52 6.04
CA ARG A 252 -12.01 -9.30 7.27
C ARG A 252 -11.79 -8.53 8.57
N PRO A 253 -10.77 -7.67 8.73
CA PRO A 253 -10.62 -6.89 9.95
C PRO A 253 -11.87 -6.09 10.31
N ASP A 254 -12.49 -5.44 9.32
CA ASP A 254 -13.73 -4.69 9.53
C ASP A 254 -14.94 -5.61 9.76
N ASP A 255 -15.04 -6.76 9.09
CA ASP A 255 -16.07 -7.76 9.37
C ASP A 255 -15.97 -8.28 10.82
N GLU A 256 -14.75 -8.46 11.38
CA GLU A 256 -14.55 -8.82 12.78
C GLU A 256 -15.01 -7.72 13.74
N VAL A 257 -14.73 -6.45 13.42
CA VAL A 257 -15.21 -5.30 14.21
C VAL A 257 -16.76 -5.28 14.24
N ARG A 258 -17.43 -5.51 13.10
CA ARG A 258 -18.90 -5.62 13.02
C ARG A 258 -19.42 -6.80 13.83
N ARG A 259 -18.75 -7.94 13.73
CA ARG A 259 -19.11 -9.14 14.50
C ARG A 259 -19.01 -8.89 16.01
N LEU A 260 -17.96 -8.19 16.46
CA LEU A 260 -17.78 -7.81 17.86
C LEU A 260 -18.83 -6.79 18.33
N ALA A 261 -19.20 -5.83 17.47
CA ALA A 261 -20.29 -4.88 17.76
C ALA A 261 -21.65 -5.59 17.93
N ALA A 262 -21.97 -6.50 17.00
CA ALA A 262 -23.19 -7.32 17.10
C ALA A 262 -23.20 -8.21 18.35
N ALA A 263 -22.07 -8.86 18.66
CA ALA A 263 -21.93 -9.67 19.88
C ALA A 263 -22.11 -8.83 21.16
N ALA A 264 -21.65 -7.57 21.17
CA ALA A 264 -21.85 -6.69 22.30
C ALA A 264 -23.32 -6.35 22.53
N MET A 265 -24.12 -6.23 21.47
CA MET A 265 -25.58 -6.06 21.56
C MET A 265 -26.27 -7.34 22.11
N GLU A 266 -25.91 -8.49 21.58
CA GLU A 266 -26.46 -9.80 22.03
C GLU A 266 -26.16 -10.09 23.51
N LEU A 267 -24.93 -9.86 23.93
CA LEU A 267 -24.43 -10.09 25.29
C LEU A 267 -24.79 -8.95 26.25
N LYS A 268 -25.47 -7.90 25.76
CA LYS A 268 -25.92 -6.72 26.54
C LYS A 268 -24.78 -5.93 27.19
N VAL A 269 -23.60 -5.93 26.57
CA VAL A 269 -22.43 -5.20 27.04
C VAL A 269 -22.09 -3.97 26.18
N ALA A 270 -22.90 -3.65 25.16
CA ALA A 270 -22.72 -2.54 24.24
C ALA A 270 -22.51 -1.18 24.92
N GLU A 271 -23.26 -0.92 26.01
CA GLU A 271 -23.15 0.31 26.80
C GLU A 271 -21.75 0.53 27.41
N ILE A 272 -20.99 -0.55 27.62
CA ILE A 272 -19.61 -0.45 28.13
C ILE A 272 -18.70 0.13 27.05
N ILE A 273 -18.86 -0.31 25.80
CA ILE A 273 -18.09 0.17 24.65
C ILE A 273 -18.46 1.63 24.36
N LEU A 274 -19.75 1.99 24.43
CA LEU A 274 -20.24 3.34 24.18
C LEU A 274 -19.76 4.37 25.22
N LYS A 275 -19.61 3.97 26.49
CA LYS A 275 -19.27 4.86 27.61
C LYS A 275 -17.78 5.04 27.86
N ASN A 276 -16.95 4.12 27.40
CA ASN A 276 -15.51 4.13 27.67
C ASN A 276 -14.75 4.43 26.38
N GLU A 277 -14.19 5.62 26.28
CA GLU A 277 -13.43 6.04 25.11
C GLU A 277 -12.03 5.41 25.05
N GLN A 278 -11.44 5.17 26.23
CA GLN A 278 -10.10 4.60 26.34
C GLN A 278 -10.14 3.08 26.31
N PRO A 279 -9.30 2.42 25.48
CA PRO A 279 -9.28 0.96 25.36
C PRO A 279 -9.11 0.23 26.67
N ASP A 280 -8.16 0.64 27.51
CA ASP A 280 -7.84 -0.03 28.78
C ASP A 280 -9.00 0.07 29.78
N GLU A 281 -9.67 1.22 29.84
CA GLU A 281 -10.84 1.43 30.70
C GLU A 281 -12.02 0.56 30.24
N MET A 282 -12.22 0.48 28.93
CA MET A 282 -13.25 -0.35 28.32
C MET A 282 -13.01 -1.83 28.63
N LEU A 283 -11.80 -2.35 28.40
CA LEU A 283 -11.46 -3.73 28.66
C LEU A 283 -11.57 -4.08 30.16
N ALA A 284 -11.12 -3.18 31.04
CA ALA A 284 -11.24 -3.34 32.49
C ALA A 284 -12.71 -3.35 32.99
N ALA A 285 -13.57 -2.54 32.35
CA ALA A 285 -15.01 -2.53 32.63
C ALA A 285 -15.69 -3.81 32.10
N MET A 286 -15.30 -4.22 30.87
CA MET A 286 -15.81 -5.45 30.25
C MET A 286 -15.54 -6.69 31.10
N ALA A 287 -14.32 -6.80 31.63
CA ALA A 287 -13.93 -7.94 32.49
C ALA A 287 -14.78 -8.11 33.76
N LYS A 288 -15.48 -7.05 34.21
CA LYS A 288 -16.32 -7.05 35.40
C LYS A 288 -17.80 -7.22 35.10
N ALA A 289 -18.21 -7.17 33.86
CA ALA A 289 -19.61 -7.18 33.46
C ALA A 289 -20.13 -8.61 33.25
N GLU A 290 -21.43 -8.80 33.50
CA GLU A 290 -22.13 -10.01 33.08
C GLU A 290 -22.15 -10.07 31.53
N GLY A 291 -21.74 -11.21 30.96
CA GLY A 291 -21.54 -11.37 29.51
C GLY A 291 -20.22 -10.81 28.99
N GLY A 292 -19.45 -10.07 29.81
CA GLY A 292 -18.19 -9.45 29.40
C GLY A 292 -17.10 -10.48 29.13
N ALA A 293 -17.04 -11.58 29.91
CA ALA A 293 -16.07 -12.66 29.69
C ALA A 293 -16.26 -13.31 28.30
N ASP A 294 -17.52 -13.60 27.92
CA ASP A 294 -17.84 -14.19 26.61
C ASP A 294 -17.52 -13.24 25.44
N TRP A 295 -17.70 -11.94 25.68
CA TRP A 295 -17.30 -10.93 24.69
C TRP A 295 -15.78 -10.83 24.55
N LEU A 296 -15.04 -10.82 25.67
CA LEU A 296 -13.58 -10.78 25.69
C LEU A 296 -12.96 -12.00 25.00
N GLU A 297 -13.54 -13.20 25.17
CA GLU A 297 -13.10 -14.40 24.45
C GLU A 297 -13.19 -14.19 22.92
N LYS A 298 -14.30 -13.62 22.44
CA LYS A 298 -14.48 -13.31 21.01
C LYS A 298 -13.52 -12.23 20.53
N PHE A 299 -13.27 -11.23 21.38
CA PHE A 299 -12.34 -10.14 21.10
C PHE A 299 -10.90 -10.65 20.99
N GLU A 300 -10.45 -11.48 21.95
CA GLU A 300 -9.10 -12.07 21.89
C GLU A 300 -8.93 -12.99 20.66
N ALA A 301 -9.96 -13.74 20.28
CA ALA A 301 -9.93 -14.55 19.07
C ALA A 301 -9.89 -13.73 17.77
N ALA A 302 -10.36 -12.49 17.78
CA ALA A 302 -10.30 -11.60 16.62
C ALA A 302 -8.92 -10.92 16.44
N LYS A 303 -8.11 -10.80 17.51
CA LYS A 303 -6.83 -10.12 17.46
C LYS A 303 -5.85 -10.78 16.47
N GLU A 304 -5.76 -12.10 16.49
CA GLU A 304 -4.90 -12.86 15.61
C GLU A 304 -5.73 -13.62 14.55
N PRO A 305 -5.52 -13.39 13.26
CA PRO A 305 -4.56 -12.44 12.68
C PRO A 305 -5.16 -11.05 12.38
N TRP A 306 -6.46 -10.79 12.64
CA TRP A 306 -7.20 -9.71 12.01
C TRP A 306 -6.83 -8.30 12.50
N PHE A 307 -6.31 -8.18 13.74
CA PHE A 307 -5.84 -6.90 14.27
C PHE A 307 -4.34 -6.66 14.04
N ARG A 308 -3.65 -7.60 13.37
CA ARG A 308 -2.35 -7.33 12.74
C ARG A 308 -2.55 -6.46 11.50
N PHE A 309 -3.18 -5.32 11.67
CA PHE A 309 -3.67 -4.47 10.60
C PHE A 309 -3.14 -3.05 10.81
N SER A 310 -2.24 -2.61 9.91
CA SER A 310 -1.64 -1.28 9.95
C SER A 310 -2.68 -0.20 9.67
N THR A 311 -2.60 0.94 10.35
CA THR A 311 -3.43 2.13 10.06
C THR A 311 -2.92 2.94 8.88
N GLY A 312 -1.72 2.65 8.39
CA GLY A 312 -1.17 3.14 7.14
C GLY A 312 -1.24 2.09 6.03
N VAL A 313 -0.29 2.13 5.15
CA VAL A 313 -0.20 1.20 4.00
C VAL A 313 0.56 -0.09 4.34
N GLY A 314 1.03 -0.25 5.59
CA GLY A 314 1.74 -1.45 6.05
C GLY A 314 3.24 -1.50 5.71
N TYR A 315 3.80 -0.44 5.15
CA TYR A 315 5.19 -0.40 4.69
C TYR A 315 6.17 0.08 5.75
N THR A 316 5.78 1.02 6.60
CA THR A 316 6.68 1.65 7.56
C THR A 316 6.44 1.14 8.96
N HIS A 317 7.52 1.09 9.76
CA HIS A 317 7.40 0.71 11.18
C HIS A 317 6.61 1.73 12.00
N SER A 318 6.53 2.98 11.54
CA SER A 318 5.89 4.09 12.25
C SER A 318 4.36 4.07 12.19
N ASP A 319 3.77 3.27 11.28
CA ASP A 319 2.33 3.16 11.19
C ASP A 319 1.77 2.44 12.43
N PRO A 320 0.80 3.03 13.17
CA PRO A 320 0.13 2.33 14.25
C PRO A 320 -0.56 1.05 13.77
N VAL A 321 -0.60 0.03 14.61
CA VAL A 321 -1.21 -1.27 14.31
C VAL A 321 -2.40 -1.48 15.25
N TRP A 322 -3.52 -1.99 14.75
CA TRP A 322 -4.74 -2.18 15.54
C TRP A 322 -4.53 -3.02 16.81
N ILE A 323 -3.63 -4.02 16.78
CA ILE A 323 -3.36 -4.86 17.95
C ILE A 323 -2.67 -4.09 19.09
N ASP A 324 -1.89 -3.07 18.74
CA ASP A 324 -1.13 -2.23 19.68
C ASP A 324 -1.92 -0.96 20.05
N ASP A 325 -2.77 -0.47 19.12
CA ASP A 325 -3.63 0.70 19.31
C ASP A 325 -5.08 0.39 18.93
N LEU A 326 -5.87 0.07 19.93
CA LEU A 326 -7.27 -0.32 19.77
C LEU A 326 -8.22 0.88 19.56
N ARG A 327 -7.76 2.12 19.54
CA ARG A 327 -8.63 3.31 19.45
C ARG A 327 -9.48 3.29 18.17
N LEU A 328 -8.87 3.00 17.02
CA LEU A 328 -9.59 2.96 15.73
C LEU A 328 -10.62 1.82 15.66
N PRO A 329 -10.29 0.55 15.95
CA PRO A 329 -11.31 -0.50 16.00
C PRO A 329 -12.41 -0.25 17.04
N LEU A 330 -12.10 0.37 18.19
CA LEU A 330 -13.13 0.72 19.17
C LEU A 330 -14.05 1.85 18.69
N MET A 331 -13.50 2.86 18.01
CA MET A 331 -14.32 3.90 17.38
C MET A 331 -15.28 3.28 16.36
N ALA A 332 -14.79 2.37 15.54
CA ALA A 332 -15.60 1.64 14.57
C ALA A 332 -16.71 0.81 15.25
N MET A 333 -16.37 0.09 16.32
CA MET A 333 -17.38 -0.68 17.10
C MET A 333 -18.48 0.22 17.65
N ARG A 334 -18.13 1.40 18.19
CA ARG A 334 -19.13 2.37 18.69
C ARG A 334 -20.07 2.79 17.57
N ASN A 335 -19.52 3.17 16.42
CA ASN A 335 -20.32 3.55 15.25
C ASN A 335 -21.29 2.43 14.85
N TYR A 336 -20.81 1.19 14.75
CA TYR A 336 -21.67 0.06 14.42
C TYR A 336 -22.72 -0.25 15.48
N ILE A 337 -22.40 -0.11 16.76
CA ILE A 337 -23.38 -0.27 17.86
C ILE A 337 -24.47 0.80 17.76
N GLU A 338 -24.12 2.05 17.49
CA GLU A 338 -25.09 3.16 17.33
C GLU A 338 -26.02 2.92 16.14
N LEU A 339 -25.48 2.44 14.99
CA LEU A 339 -26.27 2.05 13.83
C LEU A 339 -27.24 0.90 14.17
N LEU A 340 -26.75 -0.14 14.84
CA LEU A 340 -27.58 -1.28 15.30
C LEU A 340 -28.68 -0.83 16.27
N GLN A 341 -28.41 0.11 17.18
CA GLN A 341 -29.41 0.65 18.10
C GLN A 341 -30.50 1.44 17.36
N ARG A 342 -30.19 2.05 16.23
CA ARG A 342 -31.16 2.70 15.33
C ARG A 342 -31.91 1.70 14.43
N GLY A 343 -31.55 0.42 14.48
CA GLY A 343 -32.14 -0.62 13.62
C GLY A 343 -31.62 -0.62 12.18
N GLU A 344 -30.46 0.00 11.96
CA GLU A 344 -29.82 0.05 10.65
C GLU A 344 -28.98 -1.21 10.40
N ASP A 345 -28.85 -1.62 9.14
CA ASP A 345 -28.01 -2.73 8.71
C ASP A 345 -26.54 -2.26 8.64
N ILE A 346 -25.65 -2.94 9.32
CA ILE A 346 -24.22 -2.66 9.32
C ILE A 346 -23.44 -3.53 8.34
N SER A 347 -24.09 -4.41 7.58
CA SER A 347 -23.43 -5.25 6.59
C SER A 347 -22.94 -4.45 5.39
N ARG A 348 -21.89 -4.95 4.74
CA ARG A 348 -21.44 -4.38 3.46
C ARG A 348 -22.56 -4.52 2.40
N PRO A 349 -22.68 -3.60 1.44
CA PRO A 349 -23.77 -3.62 0.45
C PRO A 349 -23.56 -4.69 -0.65
N LEU A 350 -23.08 -5.87 -0.29
CA LEU A 350 -22.66 -6.93 -1.21
C LEU A 350 -23.78 -7.37 -2.16
N ALA A 351 -25.01 -7.51 -1.65
CA ALA A 351 -26.14 -7.92 -2.47
C ALA A 351 -26.45 -6.91 -3.59
N ALA A 352 -26.41 -5.61 -3.27
CA ALA A 352 -26.61 -4.53 -4.23
C ALA A 352 -25.49 -4.45 -5.26
N LEU A 353 -24.24 -4.67 -4.81
CA LEU A 353 -23.06 -4.72 -5.70
C LEU A 353 -23.16 -5.88 -6.70
N LEU A 354 -23.51 -7.08 -6.23
CA LEU A 354 -23.69 -8.26 -7.09
C LEU A 354 -24.85 -8.09 -8.08
N GLU A 355 -25.96 -7.49 -7.66
CA GLU A 355 -27.07 -7.17 -8.57
C GLU A 355 -26.63 -6.18 -9.65
N LYS A 356 -25.95 -5.10 -9.27
CA LYS A 356 -25.43 -4.09 -10.21
C LYS A 356 -24.42 -4.72 -11.17
N ARG A 357 -23.47 -5.51 -10.64
CA ARG A 357 -22.51 -6.27 -11.44
C ARG A 357 -23.22 -7.14 -12.48
N GLY A 358 -24.20 -7.93 -12.06
CA GLY A 358 -24.95 -8.81 -12.96
C GLY A 358 -25.66 -8.05 -14.08
N LYS A 359 -26.31 -6.92 -13.76
CA LYS A 359 -26.96 -6.06 -14.75
C LYS A 359 -25.99 -5.51 -15.78
N VAL A 360 -24.91 -4.87 -15.33
CA VAL A 360 -23.90 -4.27 -16.21
C VAL A 360 -23.24 -5.34 -17.08
N THR A 361 -22.90 -6.48 -16.52
CA THR A 361 -22.30 -7.61 -17.26
C THR A 361 -23.22 -8.08 -18.37
N GLU A 362 -24.51 -8.32 -18.08
CA GLU A 362 -25.46 -8.83 -19.08
C GLU A 362 -25.79 -7.79 -20.16
N GLU A 363 -25.89 -6.50 -19.80
CA GLU A 363 -26.07 -5.40 -20.75
C GLU A 363 -24.95 -5.38 -21.79
N TYR A 364 -23.71 -5.40 -21.37
CA TYR A 364 -22.56 -5.36 -22.28
C TYR A 364 -22.38 -6.68 -23.05
N ARG A 365 -22.58 -7.83 -22.37
CA ARG A 365 -22.57 -9.14 -23.02
C ARG A 365 -23.57 -9.24 -24.18
N ALA A 366 -24.78 -8.68 -24.02
CA ALA A 366 -25.81 -8.68 -25.04
C ALA A 366 -25.46 -7.82 -26.26
N LEU A 367 -24.56 -6.83 -26.13
CA LEU A 367 -24.09 -6.01 -27.25
C LEU A 367 -23.09 -6.75 -28.16
N LEU A 368 -22.51 -7.85 -27.71
CA LEU A 368 -21.51 -8.61 -28.47
C LEU A 368 -22.16 -9.31 -29.68
N PRO A 369 -21.56 -9.18 -30.88
CA PRO A 369 -22.20 -9.59 -32.12
C PRO A 369 -22.29 -11.12 -32.30
N THR A 370 -21.28 -11.86 -31.82
CA THR A 370 -21.20 -13.32 -32.04
C THR A 370 -21.14 -14.10 -30.72
N ASP A 371 -21.53 -15.39 -30.79
CA ASP A 371 -21.40 -16.28 -29.63
C ASP A 371 -19.92 -16.49 -29.24
N GLN A 372 -19.02 -16.46 -30.21
CA GLN A 372 -17.57 -16.55 -29.95
C GLN A 372 -17.07 -15.33 -29.14
N ASP A 373 -17.53 -14.11 -29.46
CA ASP A 373 -17.17 -12.91 -28.69
C ASP A 373 -17.71 -13.00 -27.25
N ARG A 374 -18.92 -13.56 -27.07
CA ARG A 374 -19.51 -13.82 -25.75
C ARG A 374 -18.70 -14.85 -24.95
N GLU A 375 -18.25 -15.93 -25.59
CA GLU A 375 -17.40 -16.93 -24.94
C GLU A 375 -16.07 -16.33 -24.51
N VAL A 376 -15.45 -15.49 -25.33
CA VAL A 376 -14.20 -14.79 -24.96
C VAL A 376 -14.44 -13.83 -23.80
N PHE A 377 -15.50 -13.02 -23.85
CA PHE A 377 -15.89 -12.10 -22.78
C PHE A 377 -16.11 -12.85 -21.46
N ASP A 378 -16.94 -13.90 -21.48
CA ASP A 378 -17.25 -14.72 -20.29
C ASP A 378 -15.98 -15.38 -19.72
N GLY A 379 -15.09 -15.86 -20.59
CA GLY A 379 -13.81 -16.48 -20.19
C GLY A 379 -12.86 -15.48 -19.53
N LEU A 380 -12.69 -14.30 -20.11
CA LEU A 380 -11.81 -13.25 -19.56
C LEU A 380 -12.36 -12.68 -18.25
N LEU A 381 -13.66 -12.39 -18.17
CA LEU A 381 -14.31 -11.95 -16.94
C LEU A 381 -14.22 -13.03 -15.85
N GLY A 382 -14.50 -14.29 -16.20
CA GLY A 382 -14.41 -15.42 -15.28
C GLY A 382 -12.99 -15.59 -14.72
N LEU A 383 -11.97 -15.49 -15.58
CA LEU A 383 -10.57 -15.55 -15.16
C LEU A 383 -10.24 -14.39 -14.23
N THR A 384 -10.59 -13.16 -14.61
CA THR A 384 -10.33 -11.97 -13.78
C THR A 384 -10.95 -12.13 -12.40
N CYS A 385 -12.22 -12.51 -12.31
CA CYS A 385 -12.91 -12.72 -11.03
C CYS A 385 -12.29 -13.86 -10.20
N LYS A 386 -11.74 -14.89 -10.86
CA LYS A 386 -11.09 -16.02 -10.19
C LYS A 386 -9.76 -15.63 -9.54
N VAL A 387 -8.96 -14.79 -10.21
CA VAL A 387 -7.63 -14.43 -9.73
C VAL A 387 -7.62 -13.18 -8.84
N PHE A 388 -8.66 -12.38 -8.90
CA PHE A 388 -8.76 -11.10 -8.19
C PHE A 388 -8.62 -11.19 -6.66
N PRO A 389 -9.15 -12.19 -5.94
CA PRO A 389 -8.96 -12.29 -4.50
C PRO A 389 -7.49 -12.20 -4.10
N HIS A 390 -6.58 -12.83 -4.84
CA HIS A 390 -5.15 -12.78 -4.55
C HIS A 390 -4.58 -11.35 -4.60
N VAL A 391 -5.12 -10.46 -5.44
CA VAL A 391 -4.66 -9.05 -5.56
C VAL A 391 -4.82 -8.29 -4.24
N GLU A 392 -5.81 -8.65 -3.42
CA GLU A 392 -6.04 -8.05 -2.11
C GLU A 392 -5.54 -8.94 -0.97
N ASP A 393 -5.66 -10.26 -1.10
CA ASP A 393 -5.27 -11.20 -0.05
C ASP A 393 -3.76 -11.18 0.21
N HIS A 394 -2.94 -10.97 -0.84
CA HIS A 394 -1.49 -10.85 -0.65
C HIS A 394 -1.12 -9.65 0.23
N ASN A 395 -1.86 -8.53 0.15
CA ASN A 395 -1.63 -7.38 1.01
C ASN A 395 -1.90 -7.71 2.47
N PHE A 396 -3.01 -8.43 2.76
CA PHE A 396 -3.28 -8.85 4.13
C PHE A 396 -2.17 -9.73 4.69
N PHE A 397 -1.73 -10.75 3.95
CA PHE A 397 -0.67 -11.65 4.40
C PHE A 397 0.68 -10.95 4.52
N VAL A 398 1.05 -10.11 3.56
CA VAL A 398 2.39 -9.51 3.46
C VAL A 398 2.43 -8.16 4.15
N GLU A 399 1.67 -7.18 3.64
CA GLU A 399 1.80 -5.79 4.07
C GLU A 399 1.23 -5.54 5.47
N HIS A 400 0.24 -6.32 5.87
CA HIS A 400 -0.33 -6.21 7.21
C HIS A 400 0.20 -7.28 8.17
N TRP A 401 -0.18 -8.54 8.02
CA TRP A 401 0.15 -9.56 9.02
C TRP A 401 1.65 -9.79 9.17
N HIS A 402 2.37 -10.04 8.07
CA HIS A 402 3.82 -10.26 8.15
C HIS A 402 4.59 -9.00 8.57
N HIS A 403 4.36 -7.86 7.90
CA HIS A 403 5.14 -6.65 8.17
C HIS A 403 4.93 -6.13 9.59
N THR A 404 3.70 -6.16 10.12
CA THR A 404 3.46 -5.74 11.52
C THR A 404 4.17 -6.66 12.51
N ASN A 405 4.22 -7.97 12.26
CA ASN A 405 5.02 -8.90 13.05
C ASN A 405 6.51 -8.63 12.91
N PHE A 406 6.99 -8.34 11.71
CA PHE A 406 8.38 -8.01 11.45
C PHE A 406 8.82 -6.77 12.24
N TRP A 407 8.04 -5.68 12.17
CA TRP A 407 8.34 -4.46 12.94
C TRP A 407 8.29 -4.69 14.45
N SER A 408 7.38 -5.54 14.92
CA SER A 408 7.35 -5.96 16.33
C SER A 408 8.65 -6.68 16.73
N LYS A 409 9.19 -7.57 15.87
CA LYS A 409 10.45 -8.26 16.10
C LYS A 409 11.67 -7.31 16.05
N VAL A 410 11.66 -6.31 15.17
CA VAL A 410 12.69 -5.26 15.14
C VAL A 410 12.67 -4.48 16.46
N ARG A 411 11.50 -4.17 17.02
CA ARG A 411 11.39 -3.52 18.33
C ARG A 411 11.82 -4.42 19.49
N GLU A 412 11.55 -5.73 19.45
CA GLU A 412 12.10 -6.69 20.42
C GLU A 412 13.64 -6.65 20.41
N LEU A 413 14.26 -6.57 19.23
CA LEU A 413 15.71 -6.40 19.12
C LEU A 413 16.17 -5.05 19.67
N ALA A 414 15.46 -3.98 19.36
CA ALA A 414 15.78 -2.63 19.86
C ALA A 414 15.72 -2.58 21.39
N ASP A 415 14.76 -3.29 22.02
CA ASP A 415 14.69 -3.40 23.47
C ASP A 415 15.94 -4.07 24.09
N VAL A 416 16.59 -4.99 23.38
CA VAL A 416 17.87 -5.55 23.82
C VAL A 416 18.95 -4.46 23.88
N PHE A 417 19.03 -3.60 22.87
CA PHE A 417 19.97 -2.47 22.87
C PHE A 417 19.67 -1.49 24.01
N VAL A 418 18.40 -1.17 24.25
CA VAL A 418 17.98 -0.30 25.35
C VAL A 418 18.31 -0.92 26.71
N ALA A 419 18.06 -2.22 26.92
CA ALA A 419 18.37 -2.93 28.16
C ALA A 419 19.87 -2.91 28.51
N HIS A 420 20.74 -2.79 27.50
CA HIS A 420 22.18 -2.67 27.65
C HIS A 420 22.72 -1.23 27.56
N ASN A 421 21.82 -0.22 27.67
CA ASN A 421 22.15 1.21 27.59
C ASN A 421 22.87 1.63 26.29
N PHE A 422 22.67 0.89 25.19
CA PHE A 422 23.26 1.20 23.90
C PHE A 422 22.50 2.34 23.21
N PHE A 423 21.16 2.30 23.23
CA PHE A 423 20.24 3.36 22.80
C PHE A 423 19.40 3.87 23.97
N ASP A 424 18.87 5.08 23.84
CA ASP A 424 17.97 5.69 24.83
C ASP A 424 16.51 5.23 24.61
N ASP A 425 16.13 4.99 23.36
CA ASP A 425 14.78 4.63 22.93
C ASP A 425 14.85 3.47 21.93
N ARG A 426 13.83 2.61 21.93
CA ARG A 426 13.70 1.50 20.97
C ARG A 426 13.57 1.98 19.52
N GLU A 427 12.99 3.15 19.28
CA GLU A 427 12.84 3.74 17.95
C GLU A 427 14.18 4.30 17.39
N ASP A 428 15.23 4.40 18.19
CA ASP A 428 16.57 4.82 17.75
C ASP A 428 17.18 3.84 16.75
N LEU A 429 16.83 2.55 16.84
CA LEU A 429 17.32 1.53 15.92
C LEU A 429 16.93 1.80 14.46
N PHE A 430 15.76 2.38 14.23
CA PHE A 430 15.27 2.65 12.88
C PHE A 430 16.05 3.75 12.14
N PHE A 431 16.90 4.49 12.84
CA PHE A 431 17.87 5.44 12.26
C PHE A 431 19.20 4.80 11.83
N LEU A 432 19.33 3.48 11.96
CA LEU A 432 20.46 2.71 11.43
C LEU A 432 20.04 1.98 10.16
N HIS A 433 20.96 1.84 9.19
CA HIS A 433 20.77 0.87 8.11
C HIS A 433 20.79 -0.56 8.67
N ARG A 434 20.07 -1.47 8.03
CA ARG A 434 20.08 -2.87 8.42
C ARG A 434 21.50 -3.48 8.52
N HIS A 435 22.44 -3.01 7.72
CA HIS A 435 23.85 -3.44 7.80
C HIS A 435 24.57 -2.85 9.01
N GLU A 436 24.28 -1.61 9.38
CA GLU A 436 24.84 -0.96 10.57
C GLU A 436 24.32 -1.60 11.87
N VAL A 437 23.09 -2.15 11.86
CA VAL A 437 22.56 -2.91 13.00
C VAL A 437 23.43 -4.14 13.29
N TYR A 438 23.96 -4.80 12.26
CA TYR A 438 24.89 -5.90 12.43
C TYR A 438 26.19 -5.45 13.12
N ASP A 439 26.76 -4.31 12.72
CA ASP A 439 27.96 -3.73 13.34
C ASP A 439 27.67 -3.31 14.78
N ALA A 440 26.51 -2.70 15.03
CA ALA A 440 26.08 -2.32 16.38
C ALA A 440 25.90 -3.54 17.29
N LEU A 441 25.31 -4.62 16.79
CA LEU A 441 25.21 -5.90 17.51
C LEU A 441 26.58 -6.45 17.86
N TYR A 442 27.51 -6.46 16.91
CA TYR A 442 28.87 -6.97 17.17
C TYR A 442 29.57 -6.18 18.24
N ASP A 443 29.43 -4.87 18.27
CA ASP A 443 29.99 -4.00 19.35
C ASP A 443 29.35 -4.31 20.70
N LEU A 444 28.03 -4.42 20.77
CA LEU A 444 27.28 -4.80 21.96
C LEU A 444 27.74 -6.15 22.50
N LEU A 445 27.82 -7.17 21.64
CA LEU A 445 28.24 -8.53 22.01
C LEU A 445 29.66 -8.57 22.50
N THR A 446 30.58 -7.79 21.90
CA THR A 446 31.98 -7.70 22.32
C THR A 446 32.08 -7.04 23.69
N GLY A 447 31.37 -5.96 23.94
CA GLY A 447 31.31 -5.30 25.23
C GLY A 447 30.78 -6.22 26.33
N TRP A 448 29.65 -6.90 26.06
CA TRP A 448 29.10 -7.87 27.00
C TRP A 448 30.06 -9.03 27.31
N ALA A 449 30.63 -9.65 26.27
CA ALA A 449 31.51 -10.81 26.43
C ALA A 449 32.79 -10.49 27.21
N THR A 450 33.30 -9.27 27.16
CA THR A 450 34.53 -8.85 27.84
C THR A 450 34.27 -8.13 29.18
N GLY A 451 33.00 -7.83 29.50
CA GLY A 451 32.62 -6.99 30.63
C GLY A 451 33.09 -5.53 30.50
N SER A 452 33.36 -5.09 29.26
CA SER A 452 33.76 -3.71 28.94
C SER A 452 32.57 -2.94 28.38
N PRO A 453 32.45 -1.62 28.59
CA PRO A 453 31.40 -0.82 27.95
C PRO A 453 31.48 -0.92 26.43
N ALA A 454 30.35 -1.17 25.77
CA ALA A 454 30.24 -1.06 24.33
C ALA A 454 30.54 0.38 23.88
N ARG A 455 31.04 0.55 22.66
CA ARG A 455 31.34 1.89 22.11
C ARG A 455 30.07 2.55 21.51
N GLY A 456 29.02 1.78 21.31
CA GLY A 456 27.79 2.21 20.61
C GLY A 456 27.14 3.43 21.24
N GLU A 457 27.11 3.52 22.58
CA GLU A 457 26.56 4.69 23.28
C GLU A 457 27.23 6.02 22.84
N VAL A 458 28.55 6.02 22.69
CA VAL A 458 29.29 7.23 22.29
C VAL A 458 29.30 7.44 20.79
N TYR A 459 29.25 6.36 20.01
CA TYR A 459 29.35 6.39 18.55
C TYR A 459 27.98 6.58 17.87
N TRP A 460 26.98 5.75 18.22
CA TRP A 460 25.71 5.73 17.49
C TRP A 460 24.72 6.79 17.94
N ARG A 461 24.62 7.12 19.22
CA ARG A 461 23.65 8.13 19.70
C ARG A 461 23.77 9.50 19.01
N PRO A 462 24.98 10.07 18.78
CA PRO A 462 25.11 11.31 18.01
C PRO A 462 24.68 11.16 16.54
N ILE A 463 24.92 9.99 15.93
CA ILE A 463 24.51 9.69 14.55
C ILE A 463 22.98 9.61 14.47
N VAL A 464 22.35 8.84 15.35
CA VAL A 464 20.88 8.72 15.45
C VAL A 464 20.23 10.08 15.63
N LYS A 465 20.74 10.89 16.56
CA LYS A 465 20.23 12.25 16.80
C LYS A 465 20.30 13.10 15.53
N ARG A 466 21.44 13.11 14.84
CA ARG A 466 21.63 13.88 13.61
C ARG A 466 20.69 13.39 12.50
N ARG A 467 20.57 12.07 12.31
CA ARG A 467 19.70 11.48 11.32
C ARG A 467 18.21 11.78 11.58
N ARG A 468 17.81 11.80 12.86
CA ARG A 468 16.47 12.22 13.27
C ARG A 468 16.20 13.67 12.87
N GLU A 469 17.12 14.59 13.22
CA GLU A 469 17.02 16.01 12.86
C GLU A 469 16.93 16.22 11.32
N MET A 470 17.72 15.47 10.55
CA MET A 470 17.67 15.50 9.08
C MET A 470 16.30 15.00 8.54
N ARG A 471 15.82 13.85 9.03
CA ARG A 471 14.52 13.32 8.59
C ARG A 471 13.38 14.27 8.93
N ASP A 472 13.39 14.89 10.12
CA ASP A 472 12.40 15.89 10.53
C ASP A 472 12.45 17.15 9.63
N ALA A 473 13.61 17.50 9.11
CA ALA A 473 13.75 18.58 8.14
C ALA A 473 13.21 18.16 6.75
N LEU A 474 13.50 16.93 6.31
CA LEU A 474 12.98 16.38 5.05
C LEU A 474 11.45 16.28 5.06
N ALA A 475 10.83 15.92 6.18
CA ALA A 475 9.38 15.81 6.32
C ALA A 475 8.62 17.15 6.13
N LYS A 476 9.32 18.28 6.19
CA LYS A 476 8.74 19.61 5.93
C LYS A 476 8.76 19.99 4.44
N TRP A 477 9.44 19.20 3.62
CA TRP A 477 9.50 19.43 2.19
C TRP A 477 8.36 18.72 1.47
N THR A 478 7.75 19.43 0.51
CA THR A 478 6.70 18.83 -0.34
C THR A 478 7.32 18.32 -1.62
N PRO A 479 7.33 17.00 -1.85
CA PRO A 479 7.90 16.42 -3.07
C PRO A 479 7.06 16.82 -4.29
N PRO A 480 7.71 17.27 -5.40
CA PRO A 480 7.03 17.41 -6.69
C PRO A 480 6.43 16.08 -7.15
N PRO A 481 5.29 16.08 -7.85
CA PRO A 481 4.63 14.84 -8.30
C PRO A 481 5.49 14.07 -9.30
N ALA A 482 6.32 14.77 -10.08
CA ALA A 482 7.25 14.16 -11.02
C ALA A 482 8.50 15.01 -11.26
N LEU A 483 9.55 14.36 -11.79
CA LEU A 483 10.85 14.93 -12.11
C LEU A 483 11.35 14.41 -13.45
N GLY A 484 12.29 15.16 -14.07
CA GLY A 484 12.99 14.76 -15.28
C GLY A 484 12.19 14.95 -16.55
N THR A 485 12.38 14.04 -17.51
CA THR A 485 11.81 14.16 -18.86
C THR A 485 10.45 13.48 -18.95
N PRO A 486 9.38 14.21 -19.35
CA PRO A 486 8.07 13.60 -19.56
C PRO A 486 8.13 12.44 -20.57
N PRO A 487 7.49 11.30 -20.30
CA PRO A 487 7.48 10.17 -21.20
C PRO A 487 6.59 10.46 -22.43
N SER A 488 6.95 9.91 -23.59
CA SER A 488 6.10 9.97 -24.78
C SER A 488 4.95 8.97 -24.78
N VAL A 489 5.10 7.89 -24.01
CA VAL A 489 4.11 6.83 -23.80
C VAL A 489 4.40 6.12 -22.50
N ILE A 490 3.36 5.71 -21.79
CA ILE A 490 3.46 4.91 -20.56
C ILE A 490 2.87 3.54 -20.85
N THR A 491 3.68 2.50 -20.78
CA THR A 491 3.29 1.12 -21.11
C THR A 491 3.42 0.16 -19.94
N GLU A 492 4.04 0.58 -18.84
CA GLU A 492 4.24 -0.28 -17.67
C GLU A 492 2.91 -0.43 -16.92
N PRO A 493 2.34 -1.67 -16.84
CA PRO A 493 0.97 -1.88 -16.37
C PRO A 493 0.74 -1.49 -14.91
N ILE A 494 1.70 -1.76 -14.02
CA ILE A 494 1.56 -1.45 -12.59
C ILE A 494 1.54 0.07 -12.40
N THR A 495 2.37 0.81 -13.12
CA THR A 495 2.40 2.28 -13.12
C THR A 495 1.01 2.86 -13.44
N ILE A 496 0.33 2.30 -14.44
CA ILE A 496 -1.00 2.76 -14.85
C ILE A 496 -2.06 2.33 -13.82
N MET A 497 -2.03 1.07 -13.40
CA MET A 497 -3.12 0.47 -12.63
C MET A 497 -3.09 0.87 -11.16
N LEU A 498 -1.90 0.87 -10.55
CA LEU A 498 -1.72 1.09 -9.12
C LEU A 498 -1.51 2.58 -8.80
N TRP A 499 -0.59 3.24 -9.52
CA TRP A 499 -0.31 4.68 -9.28
C TRP A 499 -1.24 5.61 -10.06
N GLY A 500 -1.95 5.13 -11.08
CA GLY A 500 -2.81 5.97 -11.90
C GLY A 500 -2.06 6.93 -12.82
N ILE A 501 -0.79 6.61 -13.14
CA ILE A 501 0.04 7.44 -14.00
C ILE A 501 -0.21 7.06 -15.46
N THR A 502 -0.91 7.94 -16.17
CA THR A 502 -1.21 7.85 -17.61
C THR A 502 -0.64 9.05 -18.35
N GLU A 503 -0.71 9.04 -19.68
CA GLU A 503 -0.34 10.21 -20.48
C GLU A 503 -1.16 11.43 -20.08
N GLU A 504 -2.47 11.26 -19.83
CA GLU A 504 -3.37 12.33 -19.39
C GLU A 504 -2.94 12.89 -18.03
N THR A 505 -2.58 12.05 -17.07
CA THR A 505 -2.07 12.46 -15.75
C THR A 505 -0.80 13.29 -15.88
N VAL A 506 0.13 12.87 -16.75
CA VAL A 506 1.38 13.60 -17.00
C VAL A 506 1.11 14.95 -17.68
N GLU A 507 0.20 15.01 -18.65
CA GLU A 507 -0.20 16.26 -19.31
C GLU A 507 -0.86 17.23 -18.32
N GLU A 508 -1.70 16.73 -17.41
CA GLU A 508 -2.31 17.53 -16.33
C GLU A 508 -1.22 18.11 -15.42
N TRP A 509 -0.30 17.30 -14.92
CA TRP A 509 0.77 17.76 -14.04
C TRP A 509 1.67 18.82 -14.72
N LEU A 510 1.91 18.71 -16.02
CA LEU A 510 2.63 19.72 -16.80
C LEU A 510 1.79 21.00 -17.02
N GLY A 511 0.47 20.90 -16.97
CA GLY A 511 -0.47 21.99 -17.23
C GLY A 511 -0.87 22.79 -16.00
N VAL A 512 -0.82 22.17 -14.83
CA VAL A 512 -1.25 22.77 -13.56
C VAL A 512 -0.10 23.60 -12.96
N ASP A 513 -0.38 24.87 -12.68
CA ASP A 513 0.40 25.61 -11.72
C ASP A 513 -0.05 25.13 -10.33
N ALA A 514 0.82 24.39 -9.62
CA ALA A 514 0.54 23.84 -8.30
C ALA A 514 0.14 24.92 -7.25
N SER A 515 0.36 26.19 -7.59
CA SER A 515 -0.05 27.37 -6.80
C SER A 515 -1.41 27.94 -7.22
N ALA A 516 -2.03 27.44 -8.30
CA ALA A 516 -3.31 27.96 -8.77
C ALA A 516 -4.46 27.31 -7.98
N ASP A 517 -5.25 28.14 -7.36
CA ASP A 517 -6.51 27.76 -6.67
C ASP A 517 -7.53 27.28 -7.72
N SER A 518 -7.59 25.98 -7.96
CA SER A 518 -8.49 25.39 -8.94
C SER A 518 -9.76 24.90 -8.25
N ASP A 519 -10.91 25.46 -8.63
CA ASP A 519 -12.22 25.01 -8.12
C ASP A 519 -12.66 23.65 -8.70
N MET A 520 -11.91 23.08 -9.65
CA MET A 520 -12.20 21.77 -10.24
C MET A 520 -10.92 20.95 -10.37
N LEU A 521 -10.92 19.80 -9.72
CA LEU A 521 -9.86 18.79 -9.81
C LEU A 521 -10.36 17.59 -10.60
N ARG A 522 -9.43 16.92 -11.27
CA ARG A 522 -9.66 15.66 -11.98
C ARG A 522 -8.83 14.56 -11.36
N GLY A 523 -9.32 13.34 -11.48
CA GLY A 523 -8.62 12.15 -11.03
C GLY A 523 -9.25 10.91 -11.65
N VAL A 524 -8.85 9.74 -11.16
CA VAL A 524 -9.35 8.44 -11.59
C VAL A 524 -10.74 8.20 -10.96
N PRO A 525 -11.78 7.87 -11.76
CA PRO A 525 -13.12 7.51 -11.28
C PRO A 525 -13.06 6.16 -10.53
N ALA A 526 -12.89 6.19 -9.23
CA ALA A 526 -12.61 5.00 -8.42
C ALA A 526 -13.86 4.22 -8.04
N ALA A 527 -14.92 4.88 -7.60
CA ALA A 527 -16.21 4.26 -7.30
C ALA A 527 -17.36 5.18 -7.72
N SER A 528 -18.36 4.60 -8.37
CA SER A 528 -19.50 5.31 -8.99
C SER A 528 -20.38 6.01 -7.97
N GLY A 529 -20.95 7.13 -8.38
CA GLY A 529 -21.94 7.92 -7.65
C GLY A 529 -21.51 9.36 -7.46
N LYS A 530 -22.46 10.17 -6.95
CA LYS A 530 -22.22 11.60 -6.67
C LYS A 530 -22.60 11.92 -5.24
N ALA A 531 -21.77 12.73 -4.61
CA ALA A 531 -22.04 13.23 -3.28
C ALA A 531 -21.60 14.68 -3.14
N THR A 532 -22.30 15.42 -2.26
CA THR A 532 -21.95 16.80 -1.88
C THR A 532 -21.89 16.86 -0.37
N GLY A 533 -20.84 17.43 0.18
CA GLY A 533 -20.64 17.55 1.63
C GLY A 533 -19.49 18.49 1.98
N LEU A 534 -19.32 18.72 3.28
CA LEU A 534 -18.18 19.50 3.78
C LEU A 534 -16.92 18.63 3.73
N ALA A 535 -15.85 19.19 3.20
CA ALA A 535 -14.57 18.50 3.14
C ALA A 535 -13.90 18.44 4.52
N ARG A 536 -13.29 17.30 4.82
CA ARG A 536 -12.39 17.09 5.96
C ARG A 536 -11.04 16.61 5.46
N ILE A 537 -10.00 17.42 5.66
CA ILE A 537 -8.63 16.99 5.37
C ILE A 537 -8.18 16.04 6.47
N VAL A 538 -7.76 14.84 6.07
CA VAL A 538 -7.21 13.79 6.93
C VAL A 538 -5.77 13.53 6.49
N LYS A 539 -4.82 13.79 7.36
CA LYS A 539 -3.38 13.58 7.09
C LYS A 539 -2.91 12.21 7.55
N ASP A 540 -3.44 11.77 8.69
CA ASP A 540 -3.09 10.51 9.33
C ASP A 540 -4.30 9.91 10.06
N SER A 541 -4.12 8.76 10.70
CA SER A 541 -5.19 8.05 11.42
C SER A 541 -5.75 8.83 12.63
N GLU A 542 -5.00 9.77 13.21
CA GLU A 542 -5.48 10.59 14.32
C GLU A 542 -6.58 11.59 13.88
N ASP A 543 -6.48 12.09 12.65
CA ASP A 543 -7.50 13.00 12.10
C ASP A 543 -8.84 12.28 11.83
N LEU A 544 -8.85 10.94 11.67
CA LEU A 544 -10.09 10.18 11.48
C LEU A 544 -11.09 10.34 12.62
N TYR A 545 -10.61 10.58 13.83
CA TYR A 545 -11.46 10.82 15.01
C TYR A 545 -12.25 12.14 14.93
N GLN A 546 -11.87 13.03 14.03
CA GLN A 546 -12.53 14.34 13.84
C GLN A 546 -13.61 14.31 12.76
N LEU A 547 -13.70 13.21 11.96
CA LEU A 547 -14.70 13.06 10.89
C LEU A 547 -16.12 13.10 11.44
N GLN A 548 -16.97 13.87 10.77
CA GLN A 548 -18.40 13.99 11.07
C GLN A 548 -19.23 13.23 10.03
N ASP A 549 -20.47 12.88 10.41
CA ASP A 549 -21.39 12.19 9.53
C ASP A 549 -21.72 13.04 8.29
N GLY A 550 -21.59 12.46 7.11
CA GLY A 550 -21.86 13.11 5.82
C GLY A 550 -20.74 14.02 5.30
N GLU A 551 -19.60 14.11 5.99
CA GLU A 551 -18.42 14.82 5.46
C GLU A 551 -17.79 14.04 4.29
N ILE A 552 -16.99 14.73 3.49
CA ILE A 552 -16.18 14.18 2.43
C ILE A 552 -14.74 14.05 2.92
N LEU A 553 -14.25 12.82 2.97
CA LEU A 553 -12.86 12.52 3.31
C LEU A 553 -11.94 12.99 2.18
N VAL A 554 -10.99 13.88 2.49
CA VAL A 554 -9.95 14.31 1.56
C VAL A 554 -8.60 14.02 2.19
N CYS A 555 -7.79 13.19 1.53
CA CYS A 555 -6.52 12.76 2.08
C CYS A 555 -5.48 12.52 0.97
N ARG A 556 -4.24 12.30 1.37
CA ARG A 556 -3.18 11.94 0.42
C ARG A 556 -3.39 10.53 -0.13
N ILE A 557 -3.65 9.57 0.76
CA ILE A 557 -3.95 8.18 0.45
C ILE A 557 -4.99 7.63 1.43
N ILE A 558 -5.83 6.73 0.98
CA ILE A 558 -6.80 6.01 1.82
C ILE A 558 -6.20 4.65 2.16
N ALA A 559 -5.95 4.41 3.45
CA ALA A 559 -5.50 3.10 3.92
C ALA A 559 -6.68 2.10 4.04
N PRO A 560 -6.45 0.80 3.82
CA PRO A 560 -7.49 -0.23 3.96
C PRO A 560 -8.15 -0.26 5.34
N SER A 561 -7.39 0.00 6.39
CA SER A 561 -7.85 0.04 7.77
C SER A 561 -8.83 1.18 8.10
N TRP A 562 -9.01 2.14 7.17
CA TRP A 562 -9.97 3.24 7.32
C TRP A 562 -11.39 2.85 6.87
N ALA A 563 -11.56 1.67 6.27
CA ALA A 563 -12.87 1.18 5.82
C ALA A 563 -14.02 1.34 6.86
N PRO A 564 -13.81 1.17 8.18
CA PRO A 564 -14.86 1.37 9.17
C PRO A 564 -15.48 2.78 9.19
N VAL A 565 -14.76 3.84 8.76
CA VAL A 565 -15.32 5.19 8.72
C VAL A 565 -16.18 5.44 7.48
N PHE A 566 -16.15 4.54 6.48
CA PHE A 566 -16.90 4.71 5.23
C PHE A 566 -18.42 4.69 5.43
N SER A 567 -18.89 4.05 6.50
CA SER A 567 -20.31 4.09 6.87
C SER A 567 -20.81 5.48 7.32
N ARG A 568 -19.91 6.41 7.59
CA ARG A 568 -20.23 7.76 8.10
C ARG A 568 -20.06 8.86 7.08
N ILE A 569 -19.17 8.70 6.11
CA ILE A 569 -18.79 9.72 5.14
C ILE A 569 -19.63 9.64 3.85
N ALA A 570 -19.76 10.76 3.15
CA ALA A 570 -20.54 10.84 1.91
C ALA A 570 -19.72 10.45 0.68
N ALA A 571 -18.42 10.74 0.67
CA ALA A 571 -17.50 10.40 -0.42
C ALA A 571 -16.05 10.43 0.07
N ALA A 572 -15.14 9.94 -0.78
CA ALA A 572 -13.70 10.00 -0.52
C ALA A 572 -12.93 10.53 -1.73
N VAL A 573 -11.88 11.31 -1.44
CA VAL A 573 -10.98 11.89 -2.44
C VAL A 573 -9.54 11.67 -2.00
N SER A 574 -8.66 11.22 -2.91
CA SER A 574 -7.24 11.12 -2.59
C SER A 574 -6.33 11.71 -3.67
N ASP A 575 -5.15 12.19 -3.24
CA ASP A 575 -4.14 12.74 -4.15
C ASP A 575 -3.52 11.65 -5.02
N VAL A 576 -3.33 10.45 -4.46
CA VAL A 576 -2.67 9.34 -5.15
C VAL A 576 -3.58 8.12 -5.29
N GLY A 577 -3.26 7.26 -6.24
CA GLY A 577 -3.93 5.99 -6.49
C GLY A 577 -4.49 5.86 -7.91
N GLY A 578 -4.43 4.66 -8.45
CA GLY A 578 -5.03 4.27 -9.72
C GLY A 578 -6.33 3.50 -9.55
N ILE A 579 -6.86 3.00 -10.66
CA ILE A 579 -8.16 2.28 -10.69
C ILE A 579 -8.13 0.95 -9.90
N MET A 580 -6.95 0.37 -9.72
CA MET A 580 -6.71 -0.85 -8.95
C MET A 580 -5.93 -0.61 -7.65
N ALA A 581 -5.77 0.65 -7.24
CA ALA A 581 -5.27 0.94 -5.90
C ALA A 581 -6.27 0.47 -4.83
N HIS A 582 -5.78 0.09 -3.65
CA HIS A 582 -6.62 -0.38 -2.53
C HIS A 582 -7.72 0.62 -2.18
N SER A 583 -7.41 1.92 -2.20
CA SER A 583 -8.38 3.00 -1.99
C SER A 583 -9.57 2.92 -2.95
N ALA A 584 -9.30 2.64 -4.23
CA ALA A 584 -10.34 2.49 -5.25
C ALA A 584 -11.16 1.21 -5.06
N ILE A 585 -10.48 0.09 -4.77
CA ILE A 585 -11.13 -1.22 -4.58
C ILE A 585 -12.05 -1.17 -3.35
N ILE A 586 -11.55 -0.70 -2.20
CA ILE A 586 -12.34 -0.63 -0.97
C ILE A 586 -13.52 0.33 -1.14
N SER A 587 -13.33 1.51 -1.74
CA SER A 587 -14.45 2.43 -2.00
C SER A 587 -15.56 1.76 -2.81
N ARG A 588 -15.21 0.95 -3.82
CA ARG A 588 -16.20 0.17 -4.61
C ARG A 588 -16.93 -0.87 -3.76
N GLU A 589 -16.19 -1.62 -2.94
CA GLU A 589 -16.77 -2.68 -2.10
C GLU A 589 -17.68 -2.13 -0.99
N TYR A 590 -17.52 -0.86 -0.61
CA TYR A 590 -18.41 -0.15 0.32
C TYR A 590 -19.47 0.69 -0.40
N GLY A 591 -19.44 0.78 -1.74
CA GLY A 591 -20.37 1.59 -2.51
C GLY A 591 -20.23 3.10 -2.26
N LEU A 592 -19.05 3.55 -1.84
CA LEU A 592 -18.77 4.95 -1.49
C LEU A 592 -18.27 5.70 -2.74
N PRO A 593 -18.96 6.77 -3.20
CA PRO A 593 -18.48 7.59 -4.31
C PRO A 593 -17.05 8.07 -4.06
N SER A 594 -16.14 7.86 -5.03
CA SER A 594 -14.75 8.28 -4.81
C SER A 594 -14.00 8.63 -6.09
N VAL A 595 -13.06 9.58 -5.93
CA VAL A 595 -12.09 10.02 -6.95
C VAL A 595 -10.70 9.92 -6.33
N VAL A 596 -9.81 9.17 -6.97
CA VAL A 596 -8.42 8.99 -6.52
C VAL A 596 -7.44 9.54 -7.54
N GLY A 597 -6.17 9.72 -7.16
CA GLY A 597 -5.14 10.18 -8.11
C GLY A 597 -5.34 11.62 -8.59
N THR A 598 -5.91 12.50 -7.76
CA THR A 598 -6.14 13.91 -8.12
C THR A 598 -4.85 14.74 -8.15
N GLY A 599 -3.76 14.24 -7.59
CA GLY A 599 -2.46 14.91 -7.50
C GLY A 599 -2.38 16.01 -6.44
N PHE A 600 -3.43 16.80 -6.26
CA PHE A 600 -3.38 18.06 -5.51
C PHE A 600 -4.63 18.35 -4.66
N ALA A 601 -5.50 17.37 -4.39
CA ALA A 601 -6.72 17.63 -3.61
C ALA A 601 -6.43 18.18 -2.23
N THR A 602 -5.45 17.59 -1.52
CA THR A 602 -5.06 18.06 -0.16
C THR A 602 -4.43 19.45 -0.15
N ALA A 603 -3.89 19.91 -1.27
CA ALA A 603 -3.31 21.25 -1.41
C ALA A 603 -4.38 22.31 -1.78
N ASN A 604 -5.43 21.91 -2.50
CA ASN A 604 -6.43 22.82 -3.07
C ASN A 604 -7.75 22.85 -2.28
N ILE A 605 -8.07 21.81 -1.52
CA ILE A 605 -9.28 21.73 -0.70
C ILE A 605 -8.91 21.95 0.76
N HIS A 606 -9.74 22.68 1.48
CA HIS A 606 -9.54 22.94 2.91
C HIS A 606 -10.69 22.34 3.72
N THR A 607 -10.39 22.00 4.97
CA THR A 607 -11.45 21.54 5.90
C THR A 607 -12.54 22.60 6.03
N GLY A 608 -13.80 22.18 5.79
CA GLY A 608 -14.97 23.03 5.81
C GLY A 608 -15.39 23.58 4.44
N ASP A 609 -14.61 23.38 3.36
CA ASP A 609 -15.06 23.69 2.00
C ASP A 609 -16.25 22.79 1.63
N LEU A 610 -17.26 23.35 0.97
CA LEU A 610 -18.35 22.55 0.39
C LEU A 610 -17.90 22.01 -0.96
N VAL A 611 -17.83 20.69 -1.10
CA VAL A 611 -17.34 20.04 -2.32
C VAL A 611 -18.35 19.06 -2.88
N GLU A 612 -18.36 18.91 -4.21
CA GLU A 612 -19.07 17.88 -4.95
C GLU A 612 -18.05 16.88 -5.50
N VAL A 613 -18.29 15.61 -5.25
CA VAL A 613 -17.49 14.47 -5.78
C VAL A 613 -18.36 13.72 -6.79
N ASP A 614 -17.86 13.59 -8.02
CA ASP A 614 -18.47 12.80 -9.08
C ASP A 614 -17.57 11.60 -9.39
N GLY A 615 -17.85 10.47 -8.76
CA GLY A 615 -17.11 9.22 -8.94
C GLY A 615 -17.35 8.55 -10.29
N ASP A 616 -18.34 8.99 -11.08
CA ASP A 616 -18.56 8.50 -12.45
C ASP A 616 -17.70 9.27 -13.46
N ALA A 617 -17.54 10.59 -13.24
CA ALA A 617 -16.78 11.47 -14.13
C ALA A 617 -15.32 11.64 -13.68
N GLY A 618 -14.93 11.16 -12.50
CA GLY A 618 -13.60 11.37 -11.93
C GLY A 618 -13.31 12.85 -11.62
N THR A 619 -14.30 13.62 -11.13
CA THR A 619 -14.14 15.04 -10.86
C THR A 619 -14.52 15.42 -9.44
N VAL A 620 -13.77 16.39 -8.88
CA VAL A 620 -14.06 17.01 -7.60
C VAL A 620 -14.17 18.51 -7.80
N ARG A 621 -15.28 19.11 -7.36
CA ARG A 621 -15.52 20.53 -7.53
C ARG A 621 -15.73 21.21 -6.18
N VAL A 622 -15.01 22.28 -5.94
CA VAL A 622 -15.26 23.17 -4.80
C VAL A 622 -16.45 24.08 -5.16
N LEU A 623 -17.54 23.94 -4.43
CA LEU A 623 -18.76 24.73 -4.65
C LEU A 623 -18.75 26.01 -3.81
N GLU A 624 -18.20 25.94 -2.59
CA GLU A 624 -18.12 27.07 -1.66
C GLU A 624 -16.86 26.88 -0.78
N ARG A 625 -16.07 27.94 -0.65
CA ARG A 625 -14.90 27.95 0.22
C ARG A 625 -15.31 28.22 1.66
N ALA A 626 -14.67 27.54 2.61
CA ALA A 626 -14.86 27.82 4.04
C ALA A 626 -14.53 29.28 4.34
N ALA A 627 -15.37 29.93 5.15
CA ALA A 627 -15.05 31.25 5.65
C ALA A 627 -13.81 31.14 6.56
N GLY A 628 -12.68 31.71 6.14
CA GLY A 628 -11.40 31.67 6.83
C GLY A 628 -11.44 32.30 8.24
#